data_9286f07a314ccc23a45876338c6e6686
#
_entry.id   9286f07a314ccc23a45876338c6e6686
#
_cell.length_a   1.000
_cell.length_b   1.000
_cell.length_c   1.000
_cell.angle_alpha   90.00
_cell.angle_beta   90.00
_cell.angle_gamma   90.00
#
_symmetry.space_group_name_H-M   'P 1'
#
loop_
_entity.id
_entity.type
_entity.pdbx_description
1 polymer ?
#
loop_
_entity_poly.entity_id
_entity_poly.type
_entity_poly.pdbx_seq_one_letter_code
_entity_poly.pdbx_strand_id
1 'polypeptide(L)'
;KLIQMFAVDYDYLPAYLPDLICGRCFSEDFGGDLNRIVLNEEAVRLLGYESPEAALGQQVKMEGGGDPLEIIGVVRNYHQQSLSVAYKPIIFFMKERVPFIETPYISIRLTGEGEDSVLAEIRQLYHEYFPTSLFSYFFLNDLNTFLYKSDRNFGWIFAGAALLAVFVACLGLWIVTLFSTLSRLKEVGIRKVLGANKSSLFFVLTKELMLLTVLASIIGIPVSAVLMEGWLETYAFHISLSWWIYAVTFV
;
A
#
# COMPACT_ATOMS: atom_id res chain seq x y z
N LYS A 1 21.04 13.36 2.77
CA LYS A 1 19.82 12.59 2.38
C LYS A 1 20.22 11.65 1.26
N LEU A 2 19.85 10.37 1.36
CA LEU A 2 20.17 9.35 0.36
C LEU A 2 19.24 9.52 -0.85
N ILE A 3 19.83 9.65 -2.03
CA ILE A 3 19.12 9.62 -3.31
C ILE A 3 19.38 8.26 -3.93
N GLN A 4 18.34 7.61 -4.44
CA GLN A 4 18.48 6.37 -5.19
C GLN A 4 18.94 6.67 -6.61
N MET A 5 19.88 5.87 -7.11
CA MET A 5 20.46 6.03 -8.43
C MET A 5 20.15 4.78 -9.25
N PHE A 6 19.55 4.98 -10.42
CA PHE A 6 19.21 3.90 -11.34
C PHE A 6 19.93 4.10 -12.67
N ALA A 7 20.77 3.13 -13.01
CA ALA A 7 21.37 3.03 -14.33
C ALA A 7 20.36 2.35 -15.27
N VAL A 8 19.96 3.04 -16.32
CA VAL A 8 18.91 2.61 -17.24
C VAL A 8 19.37 2.70 -18.69
N ASP A 9 18.69 1.99 -19.57
CA ASP A 9 18.80 2.15 -21.00
C ASP A 9 17.72 3.11 -21.56
N TYR A 10 17.72 3.32 -22.88
CA TYR A 10 16.79 4.22 -23.55
C TYR A 10 15.33 3.77 -23.43
N ASP A 11 15.10 2.47 -23.40
CA ASP A 11 13.75 1.88 -23.41
C ASP A 11 13.14 1.76 -22.01
N TYR A 12 13.92 1.85 -20.95
CA TYR A 12 13.46 1.65 -19.59
C TYR A 12 12.36 2.64 -19.20
N LEU A 13 12.61 3.93 -19.39
CA LEU A 13 11.65 4.97 -19.00
C LEU A 13 10.33 4.85 -19.78
N PRO A 14 10.32 4.70 -21.12
CA PRO A 14 9.08 4.46 -21.87
C PRO A 14 8.37 3.16 -21.52
N ALA A 15 9.11 2.11 -21.17
CA ALA A 15 8.52 0.80 -20.89
C ALA A 15 7.83 0.72 -19.52
N TYR A 16 8.44 1.35 -18.52
CA TYR A 16 8.02 1.19 -17.12
C TYR A 16 7.25 2.36 -16.57
N LEU A 17 7.44 3.54 -17.17
CA LEU A 17 7.13 4.70 -16.42
C LEU A 17 5.87 5.40 -16.73
N PRO A 18 5.49 5.97 -15.61
CA PRO A 18 4.42 6.89 -15.53
C PRO A 18 4.73 8.12 -16.38
N ASP A 19 3.69 8.94 -16.50
CA ASP A 19 3.70 10.18 -17.23
C ASP A 19 4.95 11.02 -17.01
N LEU A 20 5.61 11.36 -18.10
CA LEU A 20 6.59 12.42 -18.11
C LEU A 20 5.87 13.73 -17.78
N ILE A 21 6.32 14.44 -16.74
CA ILE A 21 5.71 15.71 -16.32
C ILE A 21 6.20 16.84 -17.22
N CYS A 22 7.53 16.91 -17.42
CA CYS A 22 8.13 17.92 -18.25
C CYS A 22 9.49 17.44 -18.80
N GLY A 23 9.95 18.08 -19.89
CA GLY A 23 11.19 17.73 -20.53
C GLY A 23 11.07 16.53 -21.47
N ARG A 24 12.09 15.65 -21.48
CA ARG A 24 12.15 14.44 -22.31
C ARG A 24 12.81 13.27 -21.58
N CYS A 25 12.57 12.07 -22.05
CA CYS A 25 13.32 10.88 -21.68
C CYS A 25 14.64 10.80 -22.46
N PHE A 26 15.46 9.81 -22.13
CA PHE A 26 16.66 9.49 -22.90
C PHE A 26 16.29 9.02 -24.32
N SER A 27 17.13 9.37 -25.31
CA SER A 27 16.96 8.90 -26.69
C SER A 27 18.32 8.82 -27.39
N GLU A 28 18.47 7.80 -28.22
CA GLU A 28 19.66 7.62 -29.06
C GLU A 28 19.86 8.76 -30.08
N ASP A 29 18.74 9.39 -30.51
CA ASP A 29 18.76 10.45 -31.52
C ASP A 29 19.51 11.69 -31.07
N PHE A 30 19.66 11.91 -29.78
CA PHE A 30 20.30 13.12 -29.23
C PHE A 30 21.80 12.95 -28.91
N GLY A 31 22.40 11.81 -29.24
CA GLY A 31 23.84 11.54 -29.26
C GLY A 31 24.66 12.11 -28.11
N GLY A 32 24.30 11.91 -26.87
CA GLY A 32 25.07 12.48 -25.75
C GLY A 32 24.37 12.56 -24.43
N ASP A 33 23.41 11.69 -24.18
CA ASP A 33 22.69 11.65 -22.90
C ASP A 33 23.53 11.09 -21.74
N LEU A 34 24.81 10.79 -21.94
CA LEU A 34 25.74 10.30 -20.92
C LEU A 34 25.89 11.26 -19.72
N ASN A 35 25.87 12.57 -19.98
CA ASN A 35 25.97 13.61 -18.95
C ASN A 35 24.59 14.19 -18.58
N ARG A 36 23.52 13.45 -18.85
CA ARG A 36 22.15 13.87 -18.62
C ARG A 36 21.45 12.94 -17.65
N ILE A 37 20.49 13.51 -16.92
CA ILE A 37 19.70 12.80 -15.92
C ILE A 37 18.22 13.11 -16.05
N VAL A 38 17.41 12.13 -15.65
CA VAL A 38 15.98 12.29 -15.43
C VAL A 38 15.71 12.12 -13.95
N LEU A 39 14.87 12.97 -13.38
CA LEU A 39 14.50 12.97 -11.96
C LEU A 39 13.05 12.53 -11.76
N ASN A 40 12.73 12.03 -10.58
CA ASN A 40 11.35 12.00 -10.15
C ASN A 40 10.99 13.26 -9.35
N GLU A 41 9.71 13.54 -9.12
CA GLU A 41 9.23 14.72 -8.37
C GLU A 41 9.88 14.82 -6.98
N GLU A 42 10.10 13.69 -6.31
CA GLU A 42 10.71 13.68 -4.98
C GLU A 42 12.18 14.11 -5.02
N ALA A 43 12.92 13.76 -6.08
CA ALA A 43 14.28 14.24 -6.28
C ALA A 43 14.32 15.73 -6.57
N VAL A 44 13.40 16.25 -7.37
CA VAL A 44 13.25 17.70 -7.62
C VAL A 44 13.05 18.45 -6.31
N ARG A 45 12.13 17.98 -5.46
CA ARG A 45 11.87 18.57 -4.15
C ARG A 45 13.06 18.49 -3.21
N LEU A 46 13.76 17.36 -3.20
CA LEU A 46 14.95 17.16 -2.36
C LEU A 46 16.10 18.09 -2.75
N LEU A 47 16.26 18.34 -4.05
CA LEU A 47 17.28 19.25 -4.57
C LEU A 47 16.93 20.72 -4.35
N GLY A 48 15.71 21.03 -3.90
CA GLY A 48 15.28 22.37 -3.55
C GLY A 48 14.73 23.21 -4.70
N TYR A 49 14.33 22.58 -5.81
CA TYR A 49 13.66 23.27 -6.90
C TYR A 49 12.18 23.48 -6.56
N GLU A 50 11.64 24.66 -6.92
CA GLU A 50 10.26 25.02 -6.61
C GLU A 50 9.23 24.27 -7.47
N SER A 51 9.60 23.91 -8.69
CA SER A 51 8.74 23.15 -9.61
C SER A 51 9.56 22.20 -10.50
N PRO A 52 8.93 21.20 -11.12
CA PRO A 52 9.56 20.34 -12.11
C PRO A 52 10.18 21.12 -13.28
N GLU A 53 9.50 22.15 -13.76
CA GLU A 53 9.95 22.99 -14.89
C GLU A 53 11.18 23.81 -14.49
N ALA A 54 11.28 24.26 -13.25
CA ALA A 54 12.42 25.02 -12.75
C ALA A 54 13.69 24.16 -12.64
N ALA A 55 13.54 22.85 -12.56
CA ALA A 55 14.66 21.91 -12.52
C ALA A 55 15.25 21.64 -13.92
N LEU A 56 14.47 21.78 -15.00
CA LEU A 56 14.92 21.51 -16.36
C LEU A 56 16.11 22.40 -16.77
N GLY A 57 17.11 21.78 -17.40
CA GLY A 57 18.33 22.46 -17.85
C GLY A 57 19.30 22.85 -16.74
N GLN A 58 18.96 22.60 -15.47
CA GLN A 58 19.84 22.83 -14.34
C GLN A 58 20.90 21.73 -14.27
N GLN A 59 22.05 22.09 -13.69
CA GLN A 59 23.16 21.17 -13.54
C GLN A 59 23.28 20.68 -12.08
N VAL A 60 23.39 19.37 -11.92
CA VAL A 60 23.63 18.73 -10.63
C VAL A 60 25.05 18.17 -10.60
N LYS A 61 25.79 18.46 -9.53
CA LYS A 61 27.08 17.85 -9.26
C LYS A 61 26.95 16.76 -8.22
N MET A 62 27.53 15.61 -8.51
CA MET A 62 27.57 14.50 -7.54
C MET A 62 28.72 14.72 -6.55
N GLU A 63 28.49 14.38 -5.28
CA GLU A 63 29.57 14.31 -4.28
C GLU A 63 30.54 13.19 -4.70
N GLY A 64 31.81 13.53 -4.89
CA GLY A 64 32.82 12.58 -5.37
C GLY A 64 33.51 13.00 -6.66
N GLY A 65 33.08 14.11 -7.26
CA GLY A 65 33.67 14.64 -8.49
C GLY A 65 33.03 14.05 -9.74
N GLY A 66 33.37 14.61 -10.87
CA GLY A 66 32.82 14.24 -12.18
C GLY A 66 32.19 15.44 -12.88
N ASP A 67 31.87 15.26 -14.15
CA ASP A 67 31.21 16.28 -14.94
C ASP A 67 29.81 16.57 -14.40
N PRO A 68 29.38 17.83 -14.43
CA PRO A 68 28.00 18.17 -14.02
C PRO A 68 26.99 17.48 -14.92
N LEU A 69 25.88 17.11 -14.34
CA LEU A 69 24.76 16.39 -14.97
C LEU A 69 23.63 17.35 -15.27
N GLU A 70 23.20 17.44 -16.51
CA GLU A 70 22.07 18.25 -16.93
C GLU A 70 20.75 17.51 -16.71
N ILE A 71 19.77 18.16 -16.07
CA ILE A 71 18.41 17.63 -15.90
C ILE A 71 17.64 17.83 -17.20
N ILE A 72 17.29 16.75 -17.89
CA ILE A 72 16.59 16.80 -19.17
C ILE A 72 15.10 16.47 -19.07
N GLY A 73 14.67 15.86 -17.96
CA GLY A 73 13.28 15.50 -17.76
C GLY A 73 12.94 15.22 -16.31
N VAL A 74 11.67 15.37 -16.00
CA VAL A 74 11.09 15.01 -14.71
C VAL A 74 9.91 14.09 -14.93
N VAL A 75 9.93 12.94 -14.26
CA VAL A 75 8.87 11.94 -14.28
C VAL A 75 8.08 11.96 -12.98
N ARG A 76 6.82 11.54 -13.05
CA ARG A 76 5.96 11.41 -11.88
C ARG A 76 6.53 10.39 -10.89
N ASN A 77 6.25 10.58 -9.62
CA ASN A 77 6.55 9.58 -8.62
C ASN A 77 5.77 8.29 -8.88
N TYR A 78 6.44 7.16 -8.72
CA TYR A 78 5.82 5.85 -8.85
C TYR A 78 6.22 4.94 -7.67
N HIS A 79 5.38 3.96 -7.39
CA HIS A 79 5.60 3.04 -6.29
C HIS A 79 6.56 1.92 -6.69
N GLN A 80 7.76 1.94 -6.13
CA GLN A 80 8.73 0.85 -6.26
C GLN A 80 8.65 -0.16 -5.11
N GLN A 81 8.02 0.25 -4.02
CA GLN A 81 7.89 -0.52 -2.79
C GLN A 81 6.42 -0.52 -2.33
N SER A 82 6.15 -1.19 -1.21
CA SER A 82 4.83 -1.16 -0.58
C SER A 82 4.33 0.27 -0.36
N LEU A 83 3.01 0.47 -0.42
CA LEU A 83 2.34 1.73 -0.10
C LEU A 83 2.59 2.24 1.33
N SER A 84 3.19 1.41 2.18
CA SER A 84 3.64 1.81 3.51
C SER A 84 4.85 2.74 3.49
N VAL A 85 5.60 2.79 2.37
CA VAL A 85 6.83 3.58 2.24
C VAL A 85 6.57 4.81 1.37
N ALA A 86 6.99 5.97 1.86
CA ALA A 86 6.94 7.20 1.09
C ALA A 86 7.82 7.13 -0.17
N TYR A 87 7.48 7.92 -1.17
CA TYR A 87 8.29 8.03 -2.39
C TYR A 87 9.72 8.40 -2.04
N LYS A 88 10.65 7.73 -2.69
CA LYS A 88 12.08 8.03 -2.54
C LYS A 88 12.54 8.92 -3.69
N PRO A 89 13.47 9.82 -3.44
CA PRO A 89 14.10 10.61 -4.51
C PRO A 89 14.95 9.69 -5.39
N ILE A 90 14.73 9.76 -6.71
CA ILE A 90 15.37 8.90 -7.70
C ILE A 90 16.00 9.76 -8.78
N ILE A 91 17.22 9.39 -9.14
CA ILE A 91 17.94 9.90 -10.30
C ILE A 91 18.14 8.75 -11.28
N PHE A 92 17.67 8.92 -12.50
CA PHE A 92 17.96 8.03 -13.62
C PHE A 92 19.11 8.59 -14.44
N PHE A 93 20.02 7.73 -14.83
CA PHE A 93 21.14 8.05 -15.73
C PHE A 93 21.45 6.87 -16.64
N MET A 94 22.14 7.16 -17.74
CA MET A 94 22.47 6.14 -18.72
C MET A 94 23.47 5.13 -18.16
N LYS A 95 23.24 3.85 -18.38
CA LYS A 95 24.07 2.74 -17.88
C LYS A 95 25.54 2.83 -18.34
N GLU A 96 25.77 3.36 -19.54
CA GLU A 96 27.10 3.51 -20.13
C GLU A 96 28.00 4.45 -19.33
N ARG A 97 27.41 5.38 -18.55
CA ARG A 97 28.17 6.29 -17.68
C ARG A 97 28.81 5.58 -16.50
N VAL A 98 28.19 4.52 -16.01
CA VAL A 98 28.59 3.84 -14.78
C VAL A 98 28.71 2.34 -15.04
N PRO A 99 29.72 1.92 -15.80
CA PRO A 99 29.88 0.53 -16.24
C PRO A 99 30.14 -0.44 -15.09
N PHE A 100 30.43 0.04 -13.89
CA PHE A 100 30.60 -0.77 -12.69
C PHE A 100 29.30 -1.00 -11.90
N ILE A 101 28.21 -0.34 -12.27
CA ILE A 101 26.89 -0.72 -11.78
C ILE A 101 26.39 -1.84 -12.67
N GLU A 102 26.46 -3.06 -12.17
CA GLU A 102 25.85 -4.19 -12.84
C GLU A 102 24.35 -3.96 -12.94
N THR A 103 23.82 -4.03 -14.17
CA THR A 103 22.39 -4.07 -14.42
C THR A 103 21.98 -5.54 -14.56
N PRO A 104 21.67 -6.23 -13.47
CA PRO A 104 21.52 -7.70 -13.49
C PRO A 104 20.23 -8.16 -14.16
N TYR A 105 19.32 -7.23 -14.52
CA TYR A 105 18.00 -7.57 -15.00
C TYR A 105 17.74 -7.05 -16.41
N ILE A 106 17.21 -7.93 -17.26
CA ILE A 106 16.61 -7.56 -18.55
C ILE A 106 15.11 -7.63 -18.36
N SER A 107 14.43 -6.55 -18.66
CA SER A 107 12.99 -6.44 -18.53
C SER A 107 12.33 -6.63 -19.89
N ILE A 108 11.38 -7.55 -19.96
CA ILE A 108 10.67 -7.88 -21.18
C ILE A 108 9.18 -7.70 -20.92
N ARG A 109 8.52 -6.87 -21.74
CA ARG A 109 7.07 -6.72 -21.70
C ARG A 109 6.44 -7.74 -22.65
N LEU A 110 5.66 -8.64 -22.09
CA LEU A 110 4.88 -9.61 -22.88
C LEU A 110 3.52 -8.98 -23.23
N THR A 111 3.12 -9.11 -24.48
CA THR A 111 1.81 -8.67 -24.99
C THR A 111 1.11 -9.87 -25.60
N GLY A 112 -0.04 -10.25 -25.04
CA GLY A 112 -0.89 -11.31 -25.59
C GLY A 112 -0.98 -12.58 -24.76
N GLU A 113 -1.72 -13.57 -25.30
CA GLU A 113 -1.89 -14.88 -24.70
C GLU A 113 -0.68 -15.78 -25.07
N GLY A 114 -0.21 -16.60 -24.14
CA GLY A 114 0.88 -17.55 -24.39
C GLY A 114 2.18 -17.24 -23.67
N GLU A 115 2.12 -16.68 -22.47
CA GLU A 115 3.29 -16.36 -21.64
C GLU A 115 4.27 -17.54 -21.50
N ASP A 116 3.76 -18.77 -21.34
CA ASP A 116 4.59 -19.96 -21.18
C ASP A 116 5.40 -20.31 -22.45
N SER A 117 4.83 -20.10 -23.65
CA SER A 117 5.53 -20.39 -24.90
C SER A 117 6.64 -19.36 -25.16
N VAL A 118 6.36 -18.09 -24.93
CA VAL A 118 7.35 -17.01 -25.06
C VAL A 118 8.48 -17.19 -24.04
N LEU A 119 8.14 -17.58 -22.81
CA LEU A 119 9.14 -17.87 -21.77
C LEU A 119 10.05 -19.05 -22.15
N ALA A 120 9.49 -20.09 -22.80
CA ALA A 120 10.29 -21.21 -23.28
C ALA A 120 11.28 -20.78 -24.38
N GLU A 121 10.86 -19.93 -25.32
CA GLU A 121 11.73 -19.37 -26.35
C GLU A 121 12.83 -18.49 -25.75
N ILE A 122 12.48 -17.61 -24.82
CA ILE A 122 13.46 -16.76 -24.11
C ILE A 122 14.49 -17.63 -23.38
N ARG A 123 14.04 -18.68 -22.69
CA ARG A 123 14.94 -19.63 -22.02
C ARG A 123 15.89 -20.31 -23.00
N GLN A 124 15.40 -20.73 -24.17
CA GLN A 124 16.24 -21.36 -25.20
C GLN A 124 17.28 -20.38 -25.72
N LEU A 125 16.88 -19.15 -26.08
CA LEU A 125 17.80 -18.11 -26.52
C LEU A 125 18.83 -17.78 -25.44
N TYR A 126 18.40 -17.67 -24.18
CA TYR A 126 19.33 -17.40 -23.08
C TYR A 126 20.40 -18.47 -22.94
N HIS A 127 20.04 -19.75 -23.03
CA HIS A 127 21.00 -20.85 -22.98
C HIS A 127 21.94 -20.89 -24.19
N GLU A 128 21.50 -20.45 -25.35
CA GLU A 128 22.32 -20.34 -26.53
C GLU A 128 23.44 -19.28 -26.36
N TYR A 129 23.10 -18.11 -25.82
CA TYR A 129 24.06 -17.02 -25.61
C TYR A 129 24.84 -17.13 -24.29
N PHE A 130 24.27 -17.74 -23.27
CA PHE A 130 24.86 -17.87 -21.93
C PHE A 130 24.81 -19.32 -21.42
N PRO A 131 25.56 -20.26 -22.03
CA PRO A 131 25.43 -21.69 -21.75
C PRO A 131 25.83 -22.09 -20.31
N THR A 132 26.64 -21.27 -19.64
CA THR A 132 27.11 -21.53 -18.26
C THR A 132 26.33 -20.79 -17.19
N SER A 133 25.40 -19.91 -17.57
CA SER A 133 24.65 -19.08 -16.64
C SER A 133 23.30 -19.68 -16.33
N LEU A 134 22.85 -19.50 -15.09
CA LEU A 134 21.55 -19.95 -14.64
C LEU A 134 20.47 -18.99 -15.12
N PHE A 135 19.49 -19.49 -15.86
CA PHE A 135 18.31 -18.70 -16.23
C PHE A 135 17.39 -18.55 -15.02
N SER A 136 17.22 -17.36 -14.53
CA SER A 136 16.24 -17.03 -13.51
C SER A 136 15.35 -15.88 -13.97
N TYR A 137 14.09 -15.96 -13.67
CA TYR A 137 13.12 -14.92 -14.01
C TYR A 137 12.11 -14.75 -12.89
N PHE A 138 11.44 -13.63 -12.87
CA PHE A 138 10.27 -13.38 -12.03
C PHE A 138 9.31 -12.44 -12.76
N PHE A 139 8.03 -12.59 -12.50
CA PHE A 139 7.04 -11.64 -12.98
C PHE A 139 6.94 -10.46 -12.01
N LEU A 140 6.90 -9.26 -12.55
CA LEU A 140 6.79 -8.04 -11.75
C LEU A 140 5.51 -8.03 -10.91
N ASN A 141 4.43 -8.64 -11.43
CA ASN A 141 3.17 -8.79 -10.72
C ASN A 141 3.29 -9.71 -9.48
N ASP A 142 4.11 -10.75 -9.57
CA ASP A 142 4.35 -11.66 -8.43
C ASP A 142 5.17 -10.96 -7.34
N LEU A 143 6.13 -10.13 -7.74
CA LEU A 143 6.89 -9.31 -6.80
C LEU A 143 5.98 -8.38 -6.00
N ASN A 144 5.06 -7.69 -6.68
CA ASN A 144 4.06 -6.87 -6.03
C ASN A 144 3.18 -7.70 -5.08
N THR A 145 2.71 -8.86 -5.52
CA THR A 145 1.92 -9.77 -4.69
C THR A 145 2.68 -10.23 -3.45
N PHE A 146 3.98 -10.49 -3.57
CA PHE A 146 4.83 -10.86 -2.45
C PHE A 146 4.99 -9.74 -1.43
N LEU A 147 5.16 -8.50 -1.87
CA LEU A 147 5.24 -7.32 -1.00
C LEU A 147 3.98 -7.15 -0.13
N TYR A 148 2.79 -7.44 -0.69
CA TYR A 148 1.51 -7.33 0.04
C TYR A 148 1.07 -8.61 0.75
N LYS A 149 1.76 -9.73 0.56
CA LYS A 149 1.40 -11.02 1.17
C LYS A 149 1.44 -10.97 2.71
N SER A 150 2.42 -10.27 3.26
CA SER A 150 2.54 -10.06 4.70
C SER A 150 1.33 -9.30 5.27
N ASP A 151 0.97 -8.19 4.63
CA ASP A 151 -0.14 -7.35 5.07
C ASP A 151 -1.48 -8.08 4.95
N ARG A 152 -1.68 -8.85 3.89
CA ARG A 152 -2.87 -9.69 3.70
C ARG A 152 -2.98 -10.80 4.75
N ASN A 153 -1.88 -11.49 5.07
CA ASN A 153 -1.88 -12.51 6.11
C ASN A 153 -2.18 -11.92 7.48
N PHE A 154 -1.61 -10.75 7.77
CA PHE A 154 -1.91 -10.01 8.98
C PHE A 154 -3.40 -9.65 9.08
N GLY A 155 -4.00 -9.19 7.97
CA GLY A 155 -5.44 -8.93 7.87
C GLY A 155 -6.31 -10.14 8.20
N TRP A 156 -5.96 -11.33 7.70
CA TRP A 156 -6.68 -12.57 8.00
C TRP A 156 -6.59 -12.99 9.48
N ILE A 157 -5.40 -12.84 10.09
CA ILE A 157 -5.19 -13.11 11.52
C ILE A 157 -6.05 -12.16 12.37
N PHE A 158 -6.05 -10.88 12.03
CA PHE A 158 -6.87 -9.88 12.70
C PHE A 158 -8.37 -10.15 12.57
N ALA A 159 -8.83 -10.50 11.37
CA ALA A 159 -10.23 -10.84 11.13
C ALA A 159 -10.65 -12.07 11.96
N GLY A 160 -9.79 -13.08 12.04
CA GLY A 160 -10.04 -14.26 12.88
C GLY A 160 -10.11 -13.94 14.38
N ALA A 161 -9.19 -13.12 14.87
CA ALA A 161 -9.19 -12.67 16.26
C ALA A 161 -10.43 -11.80 16.58
N ALA A 162 -10.81 -10.90 15.68
CA ALA A 162 -12.02 -10.09 15.83
C ALA A 162 -13.29 -10.95 15.88
N LEU A 163 -13.40 -11.93 14.99
CA LEU A 163 -14.53 -12.87 14.98
C LEU A 163 -14.63 -13.67 16.29
N LEU A 164 -13.49 -14.14 16.81
CA LEU A 164 -13.43 -14.80 18.10
C LEU A 164 -13.86 -13.87 19.25
N ALA A 165 -13.40 -12.63 19.24
CA ALA A 165 -13.77 -11.63 20.26
C ALA A 165 -15.29 -11.35 20.24
N VAL A 166 -15.89 -11.19 19.06
CA VAL A 166 -17.34 -11.02 18.89
C VAL A 166 -18.09 -12.25 19.41
N PHE A 167 -17.61 -13.45 19.09
CA PHE A 167 -18.23 -14.69 19.57
C PHE A 167 -18.23 -14.77 21.10
N VAL A 168 -17.12 -14.48 21.75
CA VAL A 168 -17.00 -14.46 23.22
C VAL A 168 -17.92 -13.39 23.83
N ALA A 169 -17.98 -12.20 23.21
CA ALA A 169 -18.87 -11.13 23.64
C ALA A 169 -20.36 -11.54 23.55
N CYS A 170 -20.77 -12.20 22.47
CA CYS A 170 -22.10 -12.72 22.30
C CYS A 170 -22.46 -13.76 23.38
N LEU A 171 -21.54 -14.67 23.69
CA LEU A 171 -21.73 -15.63 24.78
C LEU A 171 -21.86 -14.92 26.14
N GLY A 172 -21.07 -13.93 26.41
CA GLY A 172 -21.15 -13.11 27.62
C GLY A 172 -22.53 -12.43 27.77
N LEU A 173 -22.97 -11.77 26.69
CA LEU A 173 -24.30 -11.14 26.65
C LEU A 173 -25.45 -12.17 26.84
N TRP A 174 -25.32 -13.34 26.22
CA TRP A 174 -26.31 -14.40 26.39
C TRP A 174 -26.44 -14.83 27.86
N ILE A 175 -25.32 -15.11 28.53
CA ILE A 175 -25.30 -15.51 29.92
C ILE A 175 -25.93 -14.44 30.84
N VAL A 176 -25.51 -13.18 30.64
CA VAL A 176 -26.05 -12.04 31.41
C VAL A 176 -27.55 -11.90 31.18
N THR A 177 -28.04 -12.04 29.96
CA THR A 177 -29.45 -11.96 29.60
C THR A 177 -30.25 -13.10 30.25
N LEU A 178 -29.75 -14.34 30.22
CA LEU A 178 -30.35 -15.46 30.88
C LEU A 178 -30.49 -15.23 32.40
N PHE A 179 -29.40 -14.83 33.04
CA PHE A 179 -29.39 -14.59 34.48
C PHE A 179 -30.35 -13.46 34.90
N SER A 180 -30.34 -12.34 34.15
CA SER A 180 -31.25 -11.21 34.37
C SER A 180 -32.70 -11.62 34.21
N THR A 181 -33.01 -12.43 33.18
CA THR A 181 -34.38 -12.93 32.94
C THR A 181 -34.83 -13.84 34.05
N LEU A 182 -33.98 -14.79 34.48
CA LEU A 182 -34.31 -15.73 35.58
C LEU A 182 -34.56 -14.99 36.90
N SER A 183 -33.77 -13.97 37.20
CA SER A 183 -33.93 -13.16 38.42
C SER A 183 -35.23 -12.36 38.46
N ARG A 184 -35.83 -12.07 37.29
CA ARG A 184 -37.07 -11.26 37.18
C ARG A 184 -38.30 -12.04 36.78
N LEU A 185 -38.26 -13.40 36.82
CA LEU A 185 -39.39 -14.26 36.44
C LEU A 185 -40.67 -13.94 37.21
N LYS A 186 -40.58 -13.67 38.52
CA LYS A 186 -41.73 -13.32 39.33
C LYS A 186 -42.36 -11.99 38.90
N GLU A 187 -41.59 -10.99 38.63
CA GLU A 187 -42.04 -9.65 38.16
C GLU A 187 -42.71 -9.76 36.78
N VAL A 188 -42.10 -10.50 35.86
CA VAL A 188 -42.64 -10.78 34.53
C VAL A 188 -43.96 -11.54 34.63
N GLY A 189 -44.05 -12.54 35.51
CA GLY A 189 -45.28 -13.31 35.76
C GLY A 189 -46.41 -12.42 36.24
N ILE A 190 -46.21 -11.59 37.25
CA ILE A 190 -47.20 -10.68 37.78
C ILE A 190 -47.71 -9.71 36.72
N ARG A 191 -46.78 -9.08 35.96
CA ARG A 191 -47.15 -8.14 34.89
C ARG A 191 -47.96 -8.83 33.78
N LYS A 192 -47.63 -10.08 33.45
CA LYS A 192 -48.35 -10.86 32.44
C LYS A 192 -49.78 -11.14 32.87
N VAL A 193 -50.01 -11.48 34.14
CA VAL A 193 -51.35 -11.70 34.70
C VAL A 193 -52.18 -10.42 34.72
N LEU A 194 -51.54 -9.28 34.93
CA LEU A 194 -52.16 -7.95 34.88
C LEU A 194 -52.39 -7.43 33.44
N GLY A 195 -52.16 -8.26 32.41
CA GLY A 195 -52.47 -7.92 31.01
C GLY A 195 -51.38 -7.14 30.27
N ALA A 196 -50.13 -7.12 30.77
CA ALA A 196 -49.04 -6.44 30.08
C ALA A 196 -48.77 -7.05 28.70
N ASN A 197 -48.57 -6.18 27.68
CA ASN A 197 -48.25 -6.58 26.33
C ASN A 197 -46.82 -7.19 26.24
N LYS A 198 -46.63 -8.18 25.35
CA LYS A 198 -45.35 -8.87 25.12
C LYS A 198 -44.20 -7.89 24.81
N SER A 199 -44.46 -6.84 24.04
CA SER A 199 -43.48 -5.83 23.68
C SER A 199 -43.03 -4.99 24.91
N SER A 200 -43.91 -4.67 25.83
CA SER A 200 -43.58 -3.99 27.08
C SER A 200 -42.68 -4.85 27.98
N LEU A 201 -42.96 -6.15 28.07
CA LEU A 201 -42.13 -7.09 28.83
C LEU A 201 -40.72 -7.22 28.21
N PHE A 202 -40.65 -7.33 26.89
CA PHE A 202 -39.37 -7.38 26.16
C PHE A 202 -38.53 -6.12 26.40
N PHE A 203 -39.12 -4.93 26.29
CA PHE A 203 -38.44 -3.68 26.54
C PHE A 203 -37.89 -3.58 27.98
N VAL A 204 -38.63 -4.02 28.98
CA VAL A 204 -38.17 -4.01 30.37
C VAL A 204 -36.94 -4.92 30.56
N LEU A 205 -36.92 -6.10 29.91
CA LEU A 205 -35.82 -7.05 30.01
C LEU A 205 -34.57 -6.59 29.25
N THR A 206 -34.73 -5.91 28.11
CA THR A 206 -33.63 -5.51 27.26
C THR A 206 -33.10 -4.10 27.55
N LYS A 207 -33.86 -3.27 28.26
CA LYS A 207 -33.50 -1.88 28.59
C LYS A 207 -32.09 -1.75 29.20
N GLU A 208 -31.77 -2.59 30.18
CA GLU A 208 -30.48 -2.54 30.87
C GLU A 208 -29.33 -2.94 29.95
N LEU A 209 -29.55 -3.94 29.08
CA LEU A 209 -28.55 -4.36 28.09
C LEU A 209 -28.33 -3.29 27.04
N MET A 210 -29.40 -2.65 26.55
CA MET A 210 -29.26 -1.52 25.61
C MET A 210 -28.49 -0.36 26.24
N LEU A 211 -28.77 -0.03 27.51
CA LEU A 211 -28.00 1.04 28.18
C LEU A 211 -26.51 0.69 28.29
N LEU A 212 -26.18 -0.54 28.66
CA LEU A 212 -24.80 -1.00 28.76
C LEU A 212 -24.10 -0.97 27.39
N THR A 213 -24.78 -1.38 26.33
CA THR A 213 -24.26 -1.38 24.98
C THR A 213 -23.96 0.07 24.52
N VAL A 214 -24.90 0.99 24.78
CA VAL A 214 -24.69 2.43 24.46
C VAL A 214 -23.49 2.99 25.22
N LEU A 215 -23.40 2.73 26.54
CA LEU A 215 -22.27 3.17 27.34
C LEU A 215 -20.94 2.58 26.86
N ALA A 216 -20.92 1.29 26.53
CA ALA A 216 -19.74 0.63 25.97
C ALA A 216 -19.33 1.23 24.62
N SER A 217 -20.29 1.58 23.76
CA SER A 217 -20.02 2.21 22.46
C SER A 217 -19.47 3.61 22.60
N ILE A 218 -19.97 4.40 23.57
CA ILE A 218 -19.45 5.77 23.85
C ILE A 218 -17.96 5.74 24.23
N ILE A 219 -17.52 4.69 24.88
CA ILE A 219 -16.10 4.53 25.27
C ILE A 219 -15.33 3.83 24.15
N GLY A 220 -15.89 2.76 23.58
CA GLY A 220 -15.21 1.91 22.60
C GLY A 220 -14.92 2.61 21.28
N ILE A 221 -15.84 3.41 20.76
CA ILE A 221 -15.66 4.12 19.48
C ILE A 221 -14.49 5.11 19.53
N PRO A 222 -14.36 6.02 20.51
CA PRO A 222 -13.21 6.92 20.57
C PRO A 222 -11.88 6.19 20.77
N VAL A 223 -11.86 5.16 21.63
CA VAL A 223 -10.64 4.36 21.85
C VAL A 223 -10.22 3.66 20.58
N SER A 224 -11.16 3.03 19.85
CA SER A 224 -10.85 2.38 18.58
C SER A 224 -10.39 3.36 17.50
N ALA A 225 -10.95 4.59 17.48
CA ALA A 225 -10.55 5.64 16.55
C ALA A 225 -9.08 6.04 16.77
N VAL A 226 -8.71 6.36 18.01
CA VAL A 226 -7.33 6.76 18.34
C VAL A 226 -6.32 5.63 18.02
N LEU A 227 -6.65 4.38 18.36
CA LEU A 227 -5.77 3.25 18.07
C LEU A 227 -5.62 3.02 16.57
N MET A 228 -6.71 3.14 15.81
CA MET A 228 -6.70 2.94 14.36
C MET A 228 -5.97 4.08 13.63
N GLU A 229 -6.16 5.34 14.06
CA GLU A 229 -5.42 6.48 13.51
C GLU A 229 -3.92 6.29 13.74
N GLY A 230 -3.49 5.97 14.96
CA GLY A 230 -2.07 5.71 15.25
C GLY A 230 -1.48 4.54 14.45
N TRP A 231 -2.27 3.51 14.13
CA TRP A 231 -1.82 2.44 13.25
C TRP A 231 -1.74 2.88 11.78
N LEU A 232 -2.73 3.65 11.30
CA LEU A 232 -2.76 4.17 9.94
C LEU A 232 -1.62 5.16 9.67
N GLU A 233 -1.21 5.97 10.64
CA GLU A 233 -0.06 6.88 10.50
C GLU A 233 1.26 6.15 10.22
N THR A 234 1.35 4.85 10.48
CA THR A 234 2.50 4.02 10.12
C THR A 234 2.63 3.84 8.60
N TYR A 235 1.53 4.06 7.85
CA TYR A 235 1.51 3.97 6.39
C TYR A 235 1.63 5.35 5.76
N ALA A 236 2.61 5.53 4.86
CA ALA A 236 2.82 6.79 4.15
C ALA A 236 1.62 7.20 3.28
N PHE A 237 0.88 6.20 2.77
CA PHE A 237 -0.34 6.39 1.98
C PHE A 237 -1.49 5.65 2.67
N HIS A 238 -2.27 6.36 3.45
CA HIS A 238 -3.42 5.81 4.17
C HIS A 238 -4.72 6.55 3.81
N ILE A 239 -5.82 5.83 3.96
CA ILE A 239 -7.16 6.36 3.75
C ILE A 239 -7.59 7.07 5.04
N SER A 240 -8.17 8.26 4.94
CA SER A 240 -8.80 8.91 6.09
C SER A 240 -10.03 8.11 6.53
N LEU A 241 -10.11 7.83 7.83
CA LEU A 241 -11.28 7.15 8.40
C LEU A 241 -12.52 8.04 8.29
N SER A 242 -13.50 7.57 7.53
CA SER A 242 -14.77 8.29 7.37
C SER A 242 -15.73 7.97 8.52
N TRP A 243 -16.45 8.94 9.01
CA TRP A 243 -17.41 8.83 10.13
C TRP A 243 -18.48 7.74 9.94
N TRP A 244 -18.86 7.41 8.71
CA TRP A 244 -19.85 6.40 8.41
C TRP A 244 -19.42 4.99 8.85
N ILE A 245 -18.11 4.69 8.93
CA ILE A 245 -17.57 3.42 9.40
C ILE A 245 -18.01 3.19 10.85
N TYR A 246 -17.90 4.24 11.67
CA TYR A 246 -18.32 4.20 13.07
C TYR A 246 -19.86 4.12 13.22
N ALA A 247 -20.59 4.74 12.29
CA ALA A 247 -22.04 4.64 12.29
C ALA A 247 -22.53 3.21 11.99
N VAL A 248 -21.89 2.51 11.06
CA VAL A 248 -22.23 1.10 10.73
C VAL A 248 -21.89 0.15 11.89
N THR A 249 -20.86 0.42 12.67
CA THR A 249 -20.51 -0.43 13.82
C THR A 249 -21.44 -0.22 15.01
N PHE A 250 -22.22 0.87 15.05
CA PHE A 250 -23.19 1.15 16.12
C PHE A 250 -24.54 0.46 15.89
N VAL A 251 -24.90 0.10 14.66
CA VAL A 251 -26.16 -0.56 14.28
C VAL A 251 -26.07 -2.06 14.45
#